data_8b32563616f7eed8a45a729a3c2b846d
#
_entry.id   8b32563616f7eed8a45a729a3c2b846d
#
_cell.length_a   1.000
_cell.length_b   1.000
_cell.length_c   1.000
_cell.angle_alpha   90.00
_cell.angle_beta   90.00
_cell.angle_gamma   90.00
#
_symmetry.space_group_name_H-M   'P 1'
#
loop_
_entity.id
_entity.type
_entity.pdbx_description
1 polymer ?
#
loop_
_entity_poly.entity_id
_entity_poly.type
_entity_poly.pdbx_seq_one_letter_code
_entity_poly.pdbx_strand_id
1 'polypeptide(L)'
;RSEGTLLRYLSDAYRVLDRTIPADKRDERLEDIIAWLGFVVRSVDSSLVDEWESAGSMFEAAPPSADGAVVRDRRGLTVLVRNALFQRVRLASQGRAAELGRLDAEWGCGEPRWQRALDAYFEAHGQIAIDADARSAAFLSVDEADEQAEHVWHVRQIFSDPEGDHDFAIQADVDLDATQEEGEAVFKNFRAG
;
A
#
# COMPACT_ATOMS: atom_id res chain seq x y z
N ARG A 1 25.88 -2.69 7.82
CA ARG A 1 26.20 -4.12 7.45
C ARG A 1 25.01 -5.07 7.62
N SER A 2 23.96 -4.73 8.34
CA SER A 2 22.77 -5.58 8.52
C SER A 2 21.72 -5.44 7.40
N GLU A 3 21.70 -4.34 6.67
CA GLU A 3 20.74 -4.04 5.62
C GLU A 3 20.83 -5.02 4.44
N GLY A 4 22.05 -5.26 3.94
CA GLY A 4 22.27 -6.25 2.85
C GLY A 4 21.90 -7.68 3.25
N THR A 5 22.06 -8.04 4.53
CA THR A 5 21.65 -9.37 5.01
C THR A 5 20.13 -9.47 5.08
N LEU A 6 19.45 -8.42 5.54
CA LEU A 6 18.00 -8.37 5.59
C LEU A 6 17.39 -8.44 4.19
N LEU A 7 17.94 -7.66 3.25
CA LEU A 7 17.49 -7.65 1.85
C LEU A 7 17.63 -9.04 1.21
N ARG A 8 18.74 -9.72 1.47
CA ARG A 8 18.94 -11.08 0.98
C ARG A 8 17.88 -12.05 1.51
N TYR A 9 17.54 -11.99 2.81
CA TYR A 9 16.47 -12.83 3.37
C TYR A 9 15.10 -12.49 2.77
N LEU A 10 14.81 -11.23 2.54
CA LEU A 10 13.54 -10.81 1.91
C LEU A 10 13.46 -11.31 0.46
N SER A 11 14.57 -11.24 -0.28
CA SER A 11 14.67 -11.74 -1.65
C SER A 11 14.52 -13.25 -1.73
N ASP A 12 15.14 -13.99 -0.80
CA ASP A 12 14.98 -15.44 -0.73
C ASP A 12 13.56 -15.83 -0.37
N ALA A 13 12.93 -15.12 0.57
CA ALA A 13 11.52 -15.33 0.94
C ALA A 13 10.57 -15.05 -0.25
N TYR A 14 10.77 -13.95 -0.96
CA TYR A 14 10.01 -13.63 -2.17
C TYR A 14 10.10 -14.74 -3.21
N ARG A 15 11.31 -15.19 -3.53
CA ARG A 15 11.52 -16.27 -4.51
C ARG A 15 10.86 -17.58 -4.12
N VAL A 16 10.97 -17.96 -2.85
CA VAL A 16 10.37 -19.20 -2.36
C VAL A 16 8.86 -19.12 -2.49
N LEU A 17 8.25 -18.04 -2.04
CA LEU A 17 6.80 -17.86 -2.10
C LEU A 17 6.30 -17.80 -3.55
N ASP A 18 6.98 -17.03 -4.41
CA ASP A 18 6.58 -16.86 -5.80
C ASP A 18 6.72 -18.12 -6.64
N ARG A 19 7.77 -18.92 -6.43
CA ARG A 19 8.03 -20.15 -7.21
C ARG A 19 7.36 -21.40 -6.65
N THR A 20 7.13 -21.46 -5.34
CA THR A 20 6.65 -22.69 -4.69
C THR A 20 5.13 -22.78 -4.66
N ILE A 21 4.44 -21.64 -4.62
CA ILE A 21 2.99 -21.60 -4.52
C ILE A 21 2.40 -21.21 -5.87
N PRO A 22 1.71 -22.14 -6.58
CA PRO A 22 1.05 -21.83 -7.85
C PRO A 22 -0.01 -20.72 -7.68
N ALA A 23 -0.19 -19.88 -8.71
CA ALA A 23 -1.09 -18.73 -8.66
C ALA A 23 -2.55 -19.10 -8.33
N ASP A 24 -3.00 -20.29 -8.79
CA ASP A 24 -4.33 -20.82 -8.53
C ASP A 24 -4.59 -21.25 -7.08
N LYS A 25 -3.54 -21.33 -6.26
CA LYS A 25 -3.58 -21.69 -4.84
C LYS A 25 -3.23 -20.55 -3.91
N ARG A 26 -2.99 -19.36 -4.44
CA ARG A 26 -2.72 -18.16 -3.65
C ARG A 26 -4.03 -17.51 -3.28
N ASP A 27 -4.27 -17.35 -1.98
CA ASP A 27 -5.33 -16.46 -1.53
C ASP A 27 -4.89 -14.98 -1.69
N GLU A 28 -5.85 -14.06 -1.65
CA GLU A 28 -5.62 -12.62 -1.81
C GLU A 28 -4.54 -12.09 -0.83
N ARG A 29 -4.55 -12.58 0.40
CA ARG A 29 -3.60 -12.17 1.43
C ARG A 29 -2.17 -12.61 1.13
N LEU A 30 -2.00 -13.81 0.59
CA LEU A 30 -0.70 -14.32 0.18
C LEU A 30 -0.18 -13.62 -1.06
N GLU A 31 -1.04 -13.32 -2.02
CA GLU A 31 -0.69 -12.51 -3.18
C GLU A 31 -0.23 -11.11 -2.78
N ASP A 32 -0.92 -10.46 -1.84
CA ASP A 32 -0.52 -9.16 -1.30
C ASP A 32 0.87 -9.21 -0.65
N ILE A 33 1.17 -10.27 0.10
CA ILE A 33 2.49 -10.45 0.73
C ILE A 33 3.57 -10.65 -0.33
N ILE A 34 3.33 -11.48 -1.33
CA ILE A 34 4.28 -11.74 -2.43
C ILE A 34 4.53 -10.45 -3.23
N ALA A 35 3.47 -9.73 -3.60
CA ALA A 35 3.58 -8.48 -4.32
C ALA A 35 4.35 -7.41 -3.53
N TRP A 36 4.07 -7.28 -2.22
CA TRP A 36 4.79 -6.36 -1.34
C TRP A 36 6.27 -6.74 -1.20
N LEU A 37 6.60 -8.01 -0.98
CA LEU A 37 7.99 -8.47 -0.92
C LEU A 37 8.73 -8.18 -2.23
N GLY A 38 8.10 -8.47 -3.37
CA GLY A 38 8.66 -8.18 -4.68
C GLY A 38 8.90 -6.68 -4.90
N PHE A 39 7.98 -5.84 -4.41
CA PHE A 39 8.13 -4.38 -4.44
C PHE A 39 9.32 -3.93 -3.59
N VAL A 40 9.39 -4.33 -2.31
CA VAL A 40 10.50 -3.97 -1.40
C VAL A 40 11.86 -4.38 -1.95
N VAL A 41 11.96 -5.60 -2.48
CA VAL A 41 13.21 -6.10 -3.06
C VAL A 41 13.65 -5.26 -4.25
N ARG A 42 12.73 -4.90 -5.14
CA ARG A 42 13.03 -4.08 -6.33
C ARG A 42 13.31 -2.61 -6.00
N SER A 43 12.67 -2.04 -4.98
CA SER A 43 12.89 -0.64 -4.60
C SER A 43 14.23 -0.38 -3.91
N VAL A 44 14.80 -1.38 -3.23
CA VAL A 44 16.06 -1.21 -2.48
C VAL A 44 17.30 -1.50 -3.34
N ASP A 45 17.21 -2.41 -4.32
CA ASP A 45 18.37 -2.74 -5.16
C ASP A 45 17.97 -3.33 -6.52
N SER A 46 17.74 -2.44 -7.49
CA SER A 46 17.51 -2.85 -8.88
C SER A 46 18.71 -3.60 -9.48
N SER A 47 19.94 -3.30 -9.05
CA SER A 47 21.15 -3.90 -9.60
C SER A 47 21.31 -5.38 -9.19
N LEU A 48 20.91 -5.76 -7.99
CA LEU A 48 20.95 -7.15 -7.53
C LEU A 48 19.85 -8.00 -8.19
N VAL A 49 18.71 -7.41 -8.49
CA VAL A 49 17.62 -8.10 -9.21
C VAL A 49 18.05 -8.38 -10.65
N ASP A 50 18.64 -7.40 -11.32
CA ASP A 50 19.14 -7.53 -12.70
C ASP A 50 20.25 -8.59 -12.81
N GLU A 51 21.17 -8.65 -11.86
CA GLU A 51 22.25 -9.65 -11.82
C GLU A 51 21.69 -11.06 -11.57
N TRP A 52 20.61 -11.20 -10.83
CA TRP A 52 19.98 -12.49 -10.53
C TRP A 52 19.00 -12.96 -11.59
N GLU A 53 18.31 -12.07 -12.26
CA GLU A 53 17.46 -12.40 -13.41
C GLU A 53 18.32 -12.83 -14.61
N SER A 54 19.46 -12.18 -14.84
CA SER A 54 20.40 -12.59 -15.87
C SER A 54 21.07 -13.95 -15.59
N ALA A 55 21.26 -14.32 -14.33
CA ALA A 55 21.82 -15.63 -13.94
C ALA A 55 20.77 -16.77 -13.93
N GLY A 56 19.49 -16.46 -13.95
CA GLY A 56 18.37 -17.42 -13.91
C GLY A 56 17.49 -17.46 -15.15
N SER A 57 17.71 -16.60 -16.12
CA SER A 57 16.86 -16.46 -17.30
C SER A 57 17.25 -17.44 -18.41
N MET A 58 16.67 -18.63 -18.34
CA MET A 58 16.36 -19.44 -19.53
C MET A 58 14.86 -19.43 -19.85
N PHE A 59 14.08 -18.53 -19.29
CA PHE A 59 12.68 -18.31 -19.62
C PHE A 59 12.37 -16.81 -19.72
N GLU A 60 11.98 -16.44 -20.90
CA GLU A 60 11.62 -15.15 -21.45
C GLU A 60 10.60 -14.38 -20.60
N ALA A 61 11.02 -13.29 -19.97
CA ALA A 61 10.21 -12.14 -19.63
C ALA A 61 11.07 -10.88 -19.73
N ALA A 62 10.59 -9.86 -20.42
CA ALA A 62 11.31 -8.67 -20.77
C ALA A 62 11.92 -7.95 -19.54
N PRO A 63 13.15 -7.39 -19.67
CA PRO A 63 13.84 -6.74 -18.55
C PRO A 63 13.13 -5.47 -18.11
N PRO A 64 12.92 -5.26 -16.80
CA PRO A 64 12.50 -3.96 -16.31
C PRO A 64 13.66 -2.98 -16.41
N SER A 65 13.47 -1.92 -17.17
CA SER A 65 14.41 -0.80 -17.27
C SER A 65 14.57 -0.11 -15.92
N ALA A 66 15.79 0.24 -15.54
CA ALA A 66 16.18 0.80 -14.25
C ALA A 66 15.61 2.21 -13.92
N ASP A 67 14.89 2.84 -14.85
CA ASP A 67 14.27 4.15 -14.65
C ASP A 67 12.76 3.99 -14.40
N GLY A 68 12.32 4.16 -13.16
CA GLY A 68 10.91 4.21 -12.79
C GLY A 68 10.26 2.88 -12.38
N ALA A 69 11.01 1.96 -11.77
CA ALA A 69 10.54 0.61 -11.46
C ALA A 69 9.36 0.55 -10.47
N VAL A 70 9.27 1.48 -9.52
CA VAL A 70 8.23 1.48 -8.46
C VAL A 70 6.86 1.84 -9.03
N VAL A 71 6.78 2.93 -9.80
CA VAL A 71 5.51 3.40 -10.40
C VAL A 71 5.08 2.52 -11.57
N ARG A 72 6.00 1.86 -12.26
CA ARG A 72 5.67 0.92 -13.35
C ARG A 72 5.12 -0.42 -12.86
N ASP A 73 5.45 -0.84 -11.65
CA ASP A 73 4.80 -2.00 -11.03
C ASP A 73 3.47 -1.58 -10.36
N ARG A 74 2.45 -1.36 -11.18
CA ARG A 74 1.11 -0.96 -10.72
C ARG A 74 0.56 -1.86 -9.60
N ARG A 75 0.82 -3.16 -9.69
CA ARG A 75 0.36 -4.11 -8.68
C ARG A 75 1.09 -3.90 -7.36
N GLY A 76 2.41 -3.78 -7.39
CA GLY A 76 3.22 -3.48 -6.21
C GLY A 76 2.86 -2.13 -5.59
N LEU A 77 2.65 -1.10 -6.42
CA LEU A 77 2.21 0.21 -5.96
C LEU A 77 0.83 0.16 -5.31
N THR A 78 -0.15 -0.53 -5.92
CA THR A 78 -1.48 -0.72 -5.32
C THR A 78 -1.40 -1.41 -3.97
N VAL A 79 -0.57 -2.43 -3.82
CA VAL A 79 -0.36 -3.13 -2.54
C VAL A 79 0.30 -2.21 -1.51
N LEU A 80 1.28 -1.41 -1.92
CA LEU A 80 1.93 -0.42 -1.05
C LEU A 80 0.91 0.59 -0.50
N VAL A 81 0.13 1.19 -1.38
CA VAL A 81 -0.92 2.16 -1.03
C VAL A 81 -1.97 1.51 -0.12
N ARG A 82 -2.45 0.30 -0.47
CA ARG A 82 -3.40 -0.46 0.35
C ARG A 82 -2.86 -0.72 1.76
N ASN A 83 -1.61 -1.13 1.89
CA ASN A 83 -0.98 -1.38 3.18
C ASN A 83 -0.89 -0.09 4.01
N ALA A 84 -0.48 1.02 3.40
CA ALA A 84 -0.39 2.31 4.06
C ALA A 84 -1.76 2.82 4.54
N LEU A 85 -2.80 2.71 3.71
CA LEU A 85 -4.16 3.11 4.08
C LEU A 85 -4.76 2.17 5.14
N PHE A 86 -4.58 0.86 4.99
CA PHE A 86 -5.10 -0.11 5.97
C PHE A 86 -4.41 0.00 7.34
N GLN A 87 -3.15 0.42 7.40
CA GLN A 87 -2.50 0.78 8.66
C GLN A 87 -3.29 1.89 9.39
N ARG A 88 -3.80 2.87 8.66
CA ARG A 88 -4.62 3.95 9.21
C ARG A 88 -5.98 3.45 9.67
N VAL A 89 -6.62 2.57 8.90
CA VAL A 89 -7.87 1.91 9.31
C VAL A 89 -7.69 1.16 10.64
N ARG A 90 -6.58 0.44 10.81
CA ARG A 90 -6.26 -0.25 12.07
C ARG A 90 -6.06 0.71 13.24
N LEU A 91 -5.34 1.80 13.05
CA LEU A 91 -5.18 2.82 14.09
C LEU A 91 -6.51 3.51 14.42
N ALA A 92 -7.32 3.79 13.40
CA ALA A 92 -8.65 4.35 13.54
C ALA A 92 -9.58 3.43 14.35
N SER A 93 -9.58 2.12 14.07
CA SER A 93 -10.39 1.14 14.83
C SER A 93 -10.02 1.07 16.33
N GLN A 94 -8.82 1.50 16.67
CA GLN A 94 -8.34 1.58 18.05
C GLN A 94 -8.51 2.98 18.68
N GLY A 95 -9.09 3.94 17.96
CA GLY A 95 -9.25 5.32 18.43
C GLY A 95 -7.94 6.09 18.59
N ARG A 96 -6.87 5.71 17.87
CA ARG A 96 -5.50 6.26 18.06
C ARG A 96 -5.29 7.54 17.23
N ALA A 97 -6.11 8.56 17.45
CA ALA A 97 -6.07 9.84 16.72
C ALA A 97 -4.70 10.55 16.77
N ALA A 98 -4.00 10.48 17.92
CA ALA A 98 -2.69 11.10 18.07
C ALA A 98 -1.62 10.45 17.17
N GLU A 99 -1.69 9.14 16.96
CA GLU A 99 -0.75 8.43 16.09
C GLU A 99 -1.06 8.66 14.61
N LEU A 100 -2.35 8.63 14.26
CA LEU A 100 -2.83 9.01 12.94
C LEU A 100 -2.41 10.44 12.59
N GLY A 101 -2.59 11.37 13.54
CA GLY A 101 -2.16 12.75 13.35
C GLY A 101 -0.67 12.91 13.14
N ARG A 102 0.17 12.09 13.78
CA ARG A 102 1.62 12.11 13.53
C ARG A 102 2.00 11.58 12.15
N LEU A 103 1.27 10.59 11.66
CA LEU A 103 1.49 10.04 10.31
C LEU A 103 1.06 11.01 9.21
N ASP A 104 -0.04 11.75 9.43
CA ASP A 104 -0.75 12.45 8.34
C ASP A 104 -0.74 13.98 8.49
N ALA A 105 -0.02 14.52 9.49
CA ALA A 105 0.02 15.96 9.77
C ALA A 105 0.57 16.78 8.59
N GLU A 106 1.63 16.29 7.97
CA GLU A 106 2.27 16.94 6.82
C GLU A 106 1.36 16.96 5.59
N TRP A 107 0.42 16.02 5.49
CA TRP A 107 -0.55 15.93 4.39
C TRP A 107 -1.89 16.59 4.72
N GLY A 108 -1.94 17.36 5.80
CA GLY A 108 -3.07 18.20 6.18
C GLY A 108 -4.09 17.53 7.10
N CYS A 109 -3.84 16.31 7.59
CA CYS A 109 -4.75 15.59 8.50
C CYS A 109 -4.09 15.32 9.86
N GLY A 110 -3.85 16.37 10.64
CA GLY A 110 -3.29 16.24 11.99
C GLY A 110 -4.30 15.68 13.01
N GLU A 111 -3.80 15.43 14.24
CA GLU A 111 -4.57 14.83 15.33
C GLU A 111 -5.97 15.46 15.55
N PRO A 112 -6.16 16.81 15.55
CA PRO A 112 -7.49 17.38 15.77
C PRO A 112 -8.51 17.07 14.67
N ARG A 113 -8.05 16.81 13.44
CA ARG A 113 -8.91 16.38 12.34
C ARG A 113 -9.28 14.92 12.50
N TRP A 114 -8.30 14.07 12.77
CA TRP A 114 -8.56 12.67 13.03
C TRP A 114 -9.48 12.44 14.23
N GLN A 115 -9.27 13.18 15.34
CA GLN A 115 -10.13 13.05 16.51
C GLN A 115 -11.60 13.35 16.18
N ARG A 116 -11.86 14.46 15.49
CA ARG A 116 -13.23 14.80 15.07
C ARG A 116 -13.85 13.78 14.13
N ALA A 117 -13.06 13.27 13.18
CA ALA A 117 -13.53 12.27 12.24
C ALA A 117 -13.89 10.96 12.97
N LEU A 118 -13.05 10.51 13.90
CA LEU A 118 -13.30 9.30 14.68
C LEU A 118 -14.47 9.48 15.66
N ASP A 119 -14.59 10.64 16.31
CA ASP A 119 -15.72 10.92 17.19
C ASP A 119 -17.05 10.84 16.43
N ALA A 120 -17.11 11.45 15.23
CA ALA A 120 -18.30 11.39 14.38
C ALA A 120 -18.59 9.96 13.90
N TYR A 121 -17.55 9.21 13.50
CA TYR A 121 -17.72 7.83 13.09
C TYR A 121 -18.25 6.93 14.21
N PHE A 122 -17.62 6.99 15.39
CA PHE A 122 -18.01 6.14 16.52
C PHE A 122 -19.37 6.51 17.10
N GLU A 123 -19.79 7.77 16.97
CA GLU A 123 -21.16 8.18 17.33
C GLU A 123 -22.20 7.54 16.38
N ALA A 124 -21.89 7.41 15.09
CA ALA A 124 -22.79 6.85 14.08
C ALA A 124 -22.78 5.32 14.06
N HIS A 125 -21.59 4.69 14.03
CA HIS A 125 -21.42 3.26 13.70
C HIS A 125 -20.86 2.40 14.85
N GLY A 126 -20.33 3.02 15.89
CA GLY A 126 -19.84 2.34 17.09
C GLY A 126 -18.50 1.61 16.94
N GLN A 127 -18.21 0.96 15.82
CA GLN A 127 -16.93 0.22 15.60
C GLN A 127 -16.52 0.18 14.13
N ILE A 128 -15.19 0.07 13.90
CA ILE A 128 -14.61 -0.16 12.57
C ILE A 128 -14.18 -1.63 12.49
N ALA A 129 -14.69 -2.37 11.50
CA ALA A 129 -14.24 -3.73 11.24
C ALA A 129 -12.86 -3.74 10.58
N ILE A 130 -12.02 -4.72 10.96
CA ILE A 130 -10.65 -4.90 10.45
C ILE A 130 -10.43 -6.34 9.97
N ASP A 131 -11.49 -7.01 9.54
CA ASP A 131 -11.45 -8.37 9.01
C ASP A 131 -10.87 -8.42 7.58
N ALA A 132 -10.92 -9.61 6.99
CA ALA A 132 -10.42 -9.82 5.63
C ALA A 132 -11.24 -9.04 4.58
N ASP A 133 -12.55 -8.88 4.81
CA ASP A 133 -13.44 -8.16 3.91
C ASP A 133 -13.12 -6.66 3.91
N ALA A 134 -12.86 -6.06 5.08
CA ALA A 134 -12.44 -4.66 5.21
C ALA A 134 -11.13 -4.34 4.45
N ARG A 135 -10.29 -5.34 4.20
CA ARG A 135 -9.06 -5.22 3.43
C ARG A 135 -9.24 -5.52 1.94
N SER A 136 -10.38 -6.02 1.53
CA SER A 136 -10.61 -6.44 0.15
C SER A 136 -10.56 -5.25 -0.84
N ALA A 137 -10.42 -5.57 -2.13
CA ALA A 137 -10.44 -4.58 -3.19
C ALA A 137 -11.77 -3.81 -3.28
N ALA A 138 -12.86 -4.33 -2.69
CA ALA A 138 -14.14 -3.64 -2.66
C ALA A 138 -14.12 -2.37 -1.78
N PHE A 139 -13.22 -2.29 -0.81
CA PHE A 139 -13.09 -1.16 0.11
C PHE A 139 -11.98 -0.16 -0.26
N LEU A 140 -11.19 -0.46 -1.32
CA LEU A 140 -10.17 0.45 -1.85
C LEU A 140 -10.46 0.78 -3.30
N SER A 141 -10.81 2.02 -3.56
CA SER A 141 -10.92 2.58 -4.92
C SER A 141 -9.63 3.34 -5.28
N VAL A 142 -9.10 3.06 -6.46
CA VAL A 142 -7.96 3.79 -7.05
C VAL A 142 -8.43 4.37 -8.37
N ASP A 143 -8.36 5.69 -8.50
CA ASP A 143 -8.62 6.41 -9.76
C ASP A 143 -7.28 6.92 -10.31
N GLU A 144 -6.95 6.46 -11.50
CA GLU A 144 -5.70 6.74 -12.20
C GLU A 144 -5.87 7.80 -13.32
N ALA A 145 -7.02 8.51 -13.35
CA ALA A 145 -7.35 9.43 -14.44
C ALA A 145 -6.27 10.52 -14.64
N ASP A 146 -5.67 11.00 -13.57
CA ASP A 146 -4.67 12.07 -13.59
C ASP A 146 -3.22 11.55 -13.54
N GLU A 147 -2.98 10.24 -13.68
CA GLU A 147 -1.65 9.63 -13.65
C GLU A 147 -0.71 10.23 -14.71
N GLN A 148 -1.17 10.37 -15.93
CA GLN A 148 -0.33 10.86 -17.05
C GLN A 148 -0.12 12.37 -17.04
N ALA A 149 -1.07 13.14 -16.50
CA ALA A 149 -1.05 14.59 -16.52
C ALA A 149 -0.37 15.19 -15.28
N GLU A 150 -0.64 14.61 -14.11
CA GLU A 150 -0.24 15.16 -12.81
C GLU A 150 0.62 14.19 -11.99
N HIS A 151 0.86 12.97 -12.45
CA HIS A 151 1.56 11.90 -11.72
C HIS A 151 0.91 11.61 -10.35
N VAL A 152 -0.41 11.55 -10.33
CA VAL A 152 -1.21 11.38 -9.12
C VAL A 152 -2.23 10.26 -9.31
N TRP A 153 -2.42 9.45 -8.24
CA TRP A 153 -3.57 8.57 -8.10
C TRP A 153 -4.50 9.10 -7.02
N HIS A 154 -5.79 9.19 -7.31
CA HIS A 154 -6.79 9.48 -6.29
C HIS A 154 -7.26 8.19 -5.65
N VAL A 155 -7.13 8.10 -4.33
CA VAL A 155 -7.46 6.89 -3.59
C VAL A 155 -8.54 7.14 -2.55
N ARG A 156 -9.42 6.14 -2.39
CA ARG A 156 -10.48 6.15 -1.38
C ARG A 156 -10.51 4.79 -0.69
N GLN A 157 -10.20 4.77 0.61
CA GLN A 157 -10.32 3.61 1.47
C GLN A 157 -11.56 3.76 2.37
N ILE A 158 -12.55 2.94 2.14
CA ILE A 158 -13.79 2.91 2.92
C ILE A 158 -13.54 2.22 4.25
N PHE A 159 -14.18 2.69 5.32
CA PHE A 159 -14.26 1.98 6.58
C PHE A 159 -15.41 0.97 6.52
N SER A 160 -15.15 -0.23 6.99
CA SER A 160 -16.18 -1.26 7.10
C SER A 160 -16.94 -1.06 8.40
N ASP A 161 -18.19 -0.65 8.30
CA ASP A 161 -19.12 -0.45 9.40
C ASP A 161 -20.04 -1.66 9.56
N PRO A 162 -20.63 -1.89 10.76
CA PRO A 162 -21.52 -3.02 11.00
C PRO A 162 -22.84 -2.94 10.25
N GLU A 163 -23.31 -1.72 9.94
CA GLU A 163 -24.55 -1.43 9.24
C GLU A 163 -24.42 -1.67 7.73
N GLY A 164 -23.20 -1.55 7.18
CA GLY A 164 -22.92 -1.68 5.76
C GLY A 164 -23.27 -0.42 4.94
N ASP A 165 -23.29 0.74 5.58
CA ASP A 165 -23.61 2.02 4.94
C ASP A 165 -22.45 2.53 4.06
N HIS A 166 -21.20 2.22 4.45
CA HIS A 166 -19.96 2.53 3.72
C HIS A 166 -19.78 4.02 3.39
N ASP A 167 -20.32 4.90 4.23
CA ASP A 167 -20.37 6.34 4.01
C ASP A 167 -19.08 7.05 4.47
N PHE A 168 -18.30 6.42 5.33
CA PHE A 168 -17.06 6.99 5.87
C PHE A 168 -15.82 6.43 5.17
N ALA A 169 -14.87 7.30 4.80
CA ALA A 169 -13.68 6.89 4.09
C ALA A 169 -12.46 7.81 4.36
N ILE A 170 -11.27 7.24 4.18
CA ILE A 170 -10.06 8.01 3.94
C ILE A 170 -10.01 8.33 2.44
N GLN A 171 -9.77 9.59 2.10
CA GLN A 171 -9.50 10.06 0.74
C GLN A 171 -8.15 10.76 0.71
N ALA A 172 -7.34 10.47 -0.29
CA ALA A 172 -6.03 11.06 -0.47
C ALA A 172 -5.59 11.01 -1.94
N ASP A 173 -4.63 11.84 -2.27
CA ASP A 173 -3.91 11.78 -3.53
C ASP A 173 -2.55 11.14 -3.25
N VAL A 174 -2.17 10.12 -4.02
CA VAL A 174 -0.85 9.50 -3.98
C VAL A 174 0.06 10.25 -4.94
N ASP A 175 1.12 10.87 -4.43
CA ASP A 175 2.16 11.48 -5.25
C ASP A 175 3.08 10.39 -5.78
N LEU A 176 3.00 10.12 -7.09
CA LEU A 176 3.76 9.03 -7.71
C LEU A 176 5.26 9.33 -7.77
N ASP A 177 5.64 10.59 -7.99
CA ASP A 177 7.04 10.98 -8.07
C ASP A 177 7.71 10.87 -6.71
N ALA A 178 7.09 11.43 -5.66
CA ALA A 178 7.60 11.32 -4.30
C ALA A 178 7.59 9.87 -3.80
N THR A 179 6.54 9.09 -4.12
CA THR A 179 6.47 7.66 -3.80
C THR A 179 7.60 6.87 -4.48
N GLN A 180 7.97 7.24 -5.72
CA GLN A 180 9.10 6.65 -6.43
C GLN A 180 10.44 6.97 -5.76
N GLU A 181 10.61 8.21 -5.28
CA GLU A 181 11.85 8.67 -4.65
C GLU A 181 12.03 8.08 -3.25
N GLU A 182 10.95 8.01 -2.47
CA GLU A 182 11.00 7.57 -1.06
C GLU A 182 10.85 6.06 -0.89
N GLY A 183 10.28 5.37 -1.87
CA GLY A 183 10.02 3.92 -1.81
C GLY A 183 8.87 3.54 -0.88
N GLU A 184 8.09 4.52 -0.40
CA GLU A 184 6.90 4.35 0.42
C GLU A 184 5.78 5.27 -0.07
N ALA A 185 4.51 4.96 0.29
CA ALA A 185 3.37 5.73 -0.20
C ALA A 185 3.37 7.15 0.39
N VAL A 186 3.56 8.15 -0.45
CA VAL A 186 3.49 9.58 -0.13
C VAL A 186 2.14 10.12 -0.55
N PHE A 187 1.46 10.79 0.37
CA PHE A 187 0.12 11.30 0.14
C PHE A 187 0.09 12.83 0.09
N LYS A 188 -0.93 13.35 -0.59
CA LYS A 188 -1.33 14.76 -0.58
C LYS A 188 -2.82 14.84 -0.32
N ASN A 189 -3.32 16.02 0.06
CA ASN A 189 -4.75 16.29 0.22
C ASN A 189 -5.49 15.26 1.09
N PHE A 190 -4.85 14.75 2.12
CA PHE A 190 -5.34 13.66 2.96
C PHE A 190 -6.54 14.10 3.79
N ARG A 191 -7.63 13.34 3.76
CA ARG A 191 -8.89 13.60 4.48
C ARG A 191 -9.46 12.30 5.03
N ALA A 192 -10.10 12.41 6.20
CA ALA A 192 -10.92 11.36 6.80
C ALA A 192 -12.29 11.93 7.14
N GLY A 193 -13.35 11.23 6.74
CA GLY A 193 -14.73 11.65 6.96
C GLY A 193 -15.70 11.17 5.89
#